data_f72f18cd7407652683650dfff95c43a8
#
_entry.id   f72f18cd7407652683650dfff95c43a8
#
_cell.length_a   1.000
_cell.length_b   1.000
_cell.length_c   1.000
_cell.angle_alpha   90.00
_cell.angle_beta   90.00
_cell.angle_gamma   90.00
#
_symmetry.space_group_name_H-M   'P 1'
#
loop_
_entity.id
_entity.type
_entity.pdbx_description
1 polymer ?
#
loop_
_entity_poly.entity_id
_entity_poly.type
_entity_poly.pdbx_seq_one_letter_code
_entity_poly.pdbx_strand_id
1 'polypeptide(L)'
;MPSKDSDETEDKSDTTQVIGNEILFYGEISVENILEFIEKFKKLEIELLKRSADLIDYSPVIRVHIMSEGGDIFSGMNAMNVIERSRVKVITIAQGACCSAATFMLMGGHERRIGQNAYVLIHQLSTEIWGKFHEIKDELKSCKKFMKCIKDLFMSKTEIPEKKFDKLMKKDLYLDARKCIKYKIVHAID
;
A
#
# COMPACT_ATOMS: atom_id res chain seq x y z
N MET A 1 24.44 23.45 39.93
CA MET A 1 24.58 22.31 38.96
C MET A 1 23.48 22.46 37.94
N PRO A 2 23.78 22.70 36.65
CA PRO A 2 22.73 22.77 35.64
C PRO A 2 22.38 21.37 35.17
N SER A 3 21.09 21.10 35.14
CA SER A 3 20.49 19.89 34.56
C SER A 3 20.78 19.85 33.07
N LYS A 4 21.34 18.73 32.63
CA LYS A 4 21.46 18.41 31.20
C LYS A 4 20.09 17.96 30.71
N ASP A 5 19.41 18.84 29.99
CA ASP A 5 18.36 18.44 29.07
C ASP A 5 19.03 17.69 27.92
N SER A 6 18.87 16.36 27.93
CA SER A 6 19.21 15.55 26.77
C SER A 6 18.06 15.69 25.77
N ASP A 7 18.24 16.54 24.78
CA ASP A 7 17.48 16.52 23.54
C ASP A 7 17.77 15.17 22.85
N GLU A 8 16.98 14.15 23.16
CA GLU A 8 16.86 12.97 22.34
C GLU A 8 16.06 13.35 21.10
N THR A 9 16.74 13.86 20.08
CA THR A 9 16.21 13.86 18.72
C THR A 9 16.13 12.40 18.31
N GLU A 10 14.94 11.81 18.43
CA GLU A 10 14.63 10.53 17.78
C GLU A 10 14.92 10.72 16.29
N ASP A 11 15.94 10.02 15.83
CA ASP A 11 16.30 9.91 14.42
C ASP A 11 15.17 9.16 13.73
N LYS A 12 14.15 9.90 13.24
CA LYS A 12 13.05 9.33 12.46
C LYS A 12 13.65 8.78 11.18
N SER A 13 13.94 7.48 11.17
CA SER A 13 14.33 6.80 9.94
C SER A 13 13.27 7.08 8.87
N ASP A 14 13.67 7.68 7.77
CA ASP A 14 12.82 7.98 6.62
C ASP A 14 12.09 6.71 6.17
N THR A 15 10.75 6.69 6.33
CA THR A 15 9.90 5.57 5.91
C THR A 15 9.92 5.38 4.40
N THR A 16 10.17 6.46 3.67
CA THR A 16 10.21 6.47 2.21
C THR A 16 11.59 6.90 1.73
N GLN A 17 12.25 6.07 0.94
CA GLN A 17 13.52 6.40 0.28
C GLN A 17 13.38 6.33 -1.23
N VAL A 18 14.10 7.21 -1.96
CA VAL A 18 14.16 7.23 -3.43
C VAL A 18 15.58 6.93 -3.88
N ILE A 19 15.74 5.89 -4.69
CA ILE A 19 17.03 5.44 -5.24
C ILE A 19 16.86 5.28 -6.75
N GLY A 20 17.35 6.22 -7.53
CA GLY A 20 17.16 6.22 -8.99
C GLY A 20 15.67 6.34 -9.36
N ASN A 21 15.11 5.32 -9.99
CA ASN A 21 13.69 5.25 -10.32
C ASN A 21 12.90 4.30 -9.37
N GLU A 22 13.48 3.94 -8.25
CA GLU A 22 12.87 3.08 -7.24
C GLU A 22 12.48 3.89 -6.00
N ILE A 23 11.33 3.57 -5.43
CA ILE A 23 10.86 4.09 -4.15
C ILE A 23 10.73 2.91 -3.19
N LEU A 24 11.41 2.99 -2.07
CA LEU A 24 11.29 2.05 -0.97
C LEU A 24 10.35 2.64 0.07
N PHE A 25 9.19 2.03 0.26
CA PHE A 25 8.26 2.37 1.33
C PHE A 25 8.27 1.24 2.37
N TYR A 26 8.97 1.48 3.47
CA TYR A 26 9.14 0.49 4.55
C TYR A 26 8.66 1.11 5.86
N GLY A 27 7.44 0.78 6.26
CA GLY A 27 6.86 1.30 7.49
C GLY A 27 5.35 1.22 7.56
N GLU A 28 4.77 1.88 8.55
CA GLU A 28 3.33 1.93 8.78
C GLU A 28 2.62 2.80 7.74
N ILE A 29 1.41 2.40 7.37
CA ILE A 29 0.49 3.22 6.59
C ILE A 29 -0.17 4.23 7.53
N SER A 30 0.42 5.41 7.66
CA SER A 30 -0.13 6.54 8.40
C SER A 30 -0.34 7.74 7.48
N VAL A 31 -1.05 8.76 7.96
CA VAL A 31 -1.26 10.00 7.19
C VAL A 31 0.08 10.66 6.86
N GLU A 32 0.98 10.73 7.84
CA GLU A 32 2.30 11.36 7.73
C GLU A 32 3.18 10.62 6.74
N ASN A 33 3.29 9.28 6.88
CA ASN A 33 4.13 8.45 6.03
C ASN A 33 3.63 8.42 4.58
N ILE A 34 2.31 8.42 4.38
CA ILE A 34 1.74 8.46 3.03
C ILE A 34 1.87 9.85 2.40
N LEU A 35 1.81 10.92 3.18
CA LEU A 35 2.11 12.26 2.66
C LEU A 35 3.55 12.35 2.16
N GLU A 36 4.51 11.88 2.95
CA GLU A 36 5.93 11.79 2.56
C GLU A 36 6.12 10.97 1.28
N PHE A 37 5.48 9.79 1.21
CA PHE A 37 5.49 8.94 0.02
C PHE A 37 4.97 9.69 -1.20
N ILE A 38 3.82 10.35 -1.10
CA ILE A 38 3.20 11.09 -2.21
C ILE A 38 4.10 12.22 -2.70
N GLU A 39 4.72 12.97 -1.79
CA GLU A 39 5.64 14.05 -2.16
C GLU A 39 6.85 13.52 -2.94
N LYS A 40 7.50 12.47 -2.42
CA LYS A 40 8.66 11.85 -3.08
C LYS A 40 8.27 11.22 -4.41
N PHE A 41 7.11 10.52 -4.46
CA PHE A 41 6.57 9.93 -5.67
C PHE A 41 6.31 10.98 -6.76
N LYS A 42 5.66 12.10 -6.42
CA LYS A 42 5.36 13.16 -7.37
C LYS A 42 6.61 13.88 -7.87
N LYS A 43 7.59 14.10 -7.01
CA LYS A 43 8.90 14.65 -7.41
C LYS A 43 9.59 13.75 -8.44
N LEU A 44 9.64 12.44 -8.17
CA LEU A 44 10.23 11.47 -9.08
C LEU A 44 9.45 11.36 -10.41
N GLU A 45 8.11 11.32 -10.36
CA GLU A 45 7.26 11.30 -11.55
C GLU A 45 7.57 12.49 -12.48
N ILE A 46 7.64 13.72 -11.93
CA ILE A 46 7.95 14.93 -12.68
C ILE A 46 9.37 14.87 -13.29
N GLU A 47 10.35 14.40 -12.53
CA GLU A 47 11.72 14.26 -13.02
C GLU A 47 11.81 13.27 -14.19
N LEU A 48 11.18 12.11 -14.07
CA LEU A 48 11.17 11.09 -15.11
C LEU A 48 10.42 11.54 -16.36
N LEU A 49 9.34 12.30 -16.23
CA LEU A 49 8.62 12.88 -17.34
C LEU A 49 9.45 13.94 -18.09
N LYS A 50 10.22 14.78 -17.37
CA LYS A 50 11.16 15.72 -17.99
C LYS A 50 12.23 14.97 -18.78
N ARG A 51 12.85 13.95 -18.20
CA ARG A 51 13.86 13.13 -18.89
C ARG A 51 13.29 12.46 -20.15
N SER A 52 12.03 11.98 -20.10
CA SER A 52 11.41 11.33 -21.27
C SER A 52 11.09 12.30 -22.40
N ALA A 53 10.94 13.59 -22.10
CA ALA A 53 10.74 14.63 -23.14
C ALA A 53 12.03 14.89 -23.94
N ASP A 54 13.19 14.68 -23.32
CA ASP A 54 14.50 14.96 -23.91
C ASP A 54 15.13 13.72 -24.60
N LEU A 55 14.58 12.53 -24.38
CA LEU A 55 15.16 11.26 -24.84
C LEU A 55 14.21 10.51 -25.76
N ILE A 56 14.62 10.26 -26.98
CA ILE A 56 13.88 9.45 -27.97
C ILE A 56 13.85 7.97 -27.48
N ASP A 57 12.68 7.34 -27.54
CA ASP A 57 12.44 5.94 -27.16
C ASP A 57 12.64 5.62 -25.67
N TYR A 58 12.72 6.62 -24.80
CA TYR A 58 12.78 6.41 -23.36
C TYR A 58 11.37 6.35 -22.74
N SER A 59 11.01 5.19 -22.23
CA SER A 59 9.75 4.96 -21.49
C SER A 59 10.06 4.80 -19.99
N PRO A 60 9.85 5.84 -19.18
CA PRO A 60 10.18 5.77 -17.75
C PRO A 60 9.27 4.81 -16.99
N VAL A 61 9.83 4.18 -15.97
CA VAL A 61 9.11 3.29 -15.06
C VAL A 61 9.50 3.64 -13.63
N ILE A 62 8.52 3.79 -12.75
CA ILE A 62 8.72 3.87 -11.30
C ILE A 62 8.51 2.49 -10.70
N ARG A 63 9.44 2.05 -9.86
CA ARG A 63 9.31 0.81 -9.07
C ARG A 63 9.06 1.18 -7.62
N VAL A 64 7.96 0.71 -7.03
CA VAL A 64 7.58 0.97 -5.65
C VAL A 64 7.66 -0.32 -4.86
N HIS A 65 8.67 -0.44 -4.02
CA HIS A 65 8.87 -1.57 -3.10
C HIS A 65 8.11 -1.30 -1.80
N ILE A 66 7.26 -2.23 -1.39
CA ILE A 66 6.34 -2.05 -0.26
C ILE A 66 6.61 -3.14 0.77
N MET A 67 7.04 -2.74 1.97
CA MET A 67 7.15 -3.60 3.14
C MET A 67 6.46 -2.91 4.31
N SER A 68 5.29 -3.42 4.71
CA SER A 68 4.42 -2.76 5.70
C SER A 68 3.41 -3.75 6.28
N GLU A 69 3.21 -3.67 7.58
CA GLU A 69 2.14 -4.41 8.27
C GLU A 69 0.75 -3.76 8.08
N GLY A 70 0.67 -2.60 7.42
CA GLY A 70 -0.56 -1.88 7.17
C GLY A 70 -0.72 -0.64 8.04
N GLY A 71 -1.95 -0.29 8.40
CA GLY A 71 -2.31 0.89 9.19
C GLY A 71 -3.61 1.52 8.71
N ASP A 72 -3.65 2.85 8.54
CA ASP A 72 -4.84 3.59 8.16
C ASP A 72 -5.34 3.26 6.75
N ILE A 73 -6.60 2.84 6.68
CA ILE A 73 -7.23 2.40 5.43
C ILE A 73 -7.37 3.53 4.40
N PHE A 74 -7.69 4.75 4.84
CA PHE A 74 -7.90 5.88 3.94
C PHE A 74 -6.59 6.38 3.35
N SER A 75 -5.54 6.37 4.15
CA SER A 75 -4.17 6.65 3.71
C SER A 75 -3.70 5.62 2.67
N GLY A 76 -3.95 4.33 2.89
CA GLY A 76 -3.65 3.27 1.94
C GLY A 76 -4.41 3.43 0.61
N MET A 77 -5.71 3.75 0.67
CA MET A 77 -6.52 4.04 -0.53
C MET A 77 -6.04 5.32 -1.25
N ASN A 78 -5.61 6.35 -0.51
CA ASN A 78 -5.06 7.56 -1.11
C ASN A 78 -3.78 7.26 -1.87
N ALA A 79 -2.86 6.50 -1.29
CA ALA A 79 -1.64 6.07 -1.97
C ALA A 79 -1.95 5.26 -3.24
N MET A 80 -2.91 4.32 -3.18
CA MET A 80 -3.39 3.58 -4.35
C MET A 80 -3.84 4.52 -5.47
N ASN A 81 -4.70 5.48 -5.15
CA ASN A 81 -5.22 6.44 -6.13
C ASN A 81 -4.12 7.27 -6.79
N VAL A 82 -3.09 7.67 -6.02
CA VAL A 82 -1.94 8.42 -6.54
C VAL A 82 -1.12 7.57 -7.51
N ILE A 83 -0.86 6.31 -7.16
CA ILE A 83 -0.12 5.36 -7.98
C ILE A 83 -0.88 5.07 -9.29
N GLU A 84 -2.18 4.77 -9.22
CA GLU A 84 -3.01 4.47 -10.40
C GLU A 84 -3.07 5.62 -11.40
N ARG A 85 -3.07 6.86 -10.91
CA ARG A 85 -3.17 8.08 -11.75
C ARG A 85 -1.82 8.56 -12.26
N SER A 86 -0.74 7.83 -11.98
CA SER A 86 0.57 8.19 -12.49
C SER A 86 0.60 8.17 -14.02
N ARG A 87 1.21 9.19 -14.62
CA ARG A 87 1.48 9.27 -16.06
C ARG A 87 2.71 8.45 -16.48
N VAL A 88 3.51 8.02 -15.51
CA VAL A 88 4.62 7.09 -15.69
C VAL A 88 4.15 5.70 -15.32
N LYS A 89 4.55 4.67 -16.07
CA LYS A 89 4.26 3.28 -15.68
C LYS A 89 4.79 3.00 -14.29
N VAL A 90 3.95 2.44 -13.40
CA VAL A 90 4.34 2.07 -12.05
C VAL A 90 4.27 0.56 -11.88
N ILE A 91 5.37 -0.02 -11.38
CA ILE A 91 5.44 -1.41 -10.94
C ILE A 91 5.48 -1.38 -9.41
N THR A 92 4.46 -1.92 -8.77
CA THR A 92 4.45 -2.11 -7.31
C THR A 92 4.94 -3.50 -6.97
N ILE A 93 5.75 -3.60 -5.90
CA ILE A 93 6.45 -4.83 -5.55
C ILE A 93 6.28 -5.08 -4.06
N ALA A 94 5.57 -6.15 -3.70
CA ALA A 94 5.49 -6.59 -2.31
C ALA A 94 6.84 -7.19 -1.88
N GLN A 95 7.43 -6.64 -0.82
CA GLN A 95 8.67 -7.10 -0.20
C GLN A 95 8.38 -7.55 1.25
N GLY A 96 9.08 -8.58 1.73
CA GLY A 96 8.89 -9.09 3.10
C GLY A 96 7.42 -9.35 3.42
N ALA A 97 6.79 -8.46 4.19
CA ALA A 97 5.36 -8.48 4.48
C ALA A 97 4.67 -7.26 3.85
N CYS A 98 3.58 -7.50 3.11
CA CYS A 98 2.70 -6.46 2.57
C CYS A 98 1.27 -6.76 3.03
N CYS A 99 0.85 -6.11 4.12
CA CYS A 99 -0.33 -6.49 4.88
C CYS A 99 -1.39 -5.39 4.92
N SER A 100 -2.67 -5.81 5.05
CA SER A 100 -3.78 -4.91 5.38
C SER A 100 -3.85 -3.69 4.44
N ALA A 101 -3.82 -2.46 4.98
CA ALA A 101 -3.87 -1.22 4.20
C ALA A 101 -2.71 -1.07 3.18
N ALA A 102 -1.55 -1.69 3.40
CA ALA A 102 -0.44 -1.70 2.43
C ALA A 102 -0.80 -2.43 1.13
N THR A 103 -1.75 -3.37 1.17
CA THR A 103 -2.23 -4.06 -0.02
C THR A 103 -2.93 -3.12 -1.01
N PHE A 104 -3.50 -2.00 -0.54
CA PHE A 104 -4.06 -0.98 -1.45
C PHE A 104 -2.96 -0.31 -2.28
N MET A 105 -1.82 0.04 -1.65
CA MET A 105 -0.67 0.56 -2.42
C MET A 105 -0.24 -0.44 -3.50
N LEU A 106 -0.16 -1.74 -3.13
CA LEU A 106 0.18 -2.80 -4.08
C LEU A 106 -0.84 -2.86 -5.23
N MET A 107 -2.15 -2.76 -4.93
CA MET A 107 -3.22 -2.78 -5.94
C MET A 107 -3.22 -1.57 -6.87
N GLY A 108 -2.56 -0.46 -6.51
CA GLY A 108 -2.42 0.73 -7.33
C GLY A 108 -1.47 0.57 -8.53
N GLY A 109 -0.57 -0.42 -8.51
CA GLY A 109 0.41 -0.63 -9.58
C GLY A 109 -0.22 -1.00 -10.93
N HIS A 110 0.28 -0.39 -12.01
CA HIS A 110 -0.05 -0.80 -13.38
C HIS A 110 0.44 -2.22 -13.66
N GLU A 111 1.54 -2.60 -13.04
CA GLU A 111 2.03 -3.97 -12.93
C GLU A 111 2.35 -4.24 -11.46
N ARG A 112 1.99 -5.42 -10.97
CA ARG A 112 2.19 -5.80 -9.57
C ARG A 112 3.10 -7.01 -9.51
N ARG A 113 4.12 -6.96 -8.66
CA ARG A 113 5.08 -8.04 -8.44
C ARG A 113 5.23 -8.37 -6.97
N ILE A 114 5.91 -9.46 -6.67
CA ILE A 114 6.20 -9.93 -5.31
C ILE A 114 7.59 -10.52 -5.25
N GLY A 115 8.34 -10.21 -4.20
CA GLY A 115 9.59 -10.91 -3.92
C GLY A 115 9.38 -12.40 -3.67
N GLN A 116 10.35 -13.25 -4.05
CA GLN A 116 10.27 -14.72 -3.96
C GLN A 116 9.86 -15.22 -2.56
N ASN A 117 10.33 -14.55 -1.50
CA ASN A 117 10.08 -14.89 -0.09
C ASN A 117 9.17 -13.90 0.62
N ALA A 118 8.44 -13.08 -0.13
CA ALA A 118 7.51 -12.12 0.42
C ALA A 118 6.10 -12.72 0.60
N TYR A 119 5.31 -12.09 1.45
CA TYR A 119 3.97 -12.52 1.79
C TYR A 119 2.99 -11.34 1.72
N VAL A 120 1.75 -11.66 1.36
CA VAL A 120 0.64 -10.70 1.37
C VAL A 120 -0.41 -11.18 2.37
N LEU A 121 -0.91 -10.27 3.20
CA LEU A 121 -2.01 -10.52 4.12
C LEU A 121 -3.20 -9.63 3.81
N ILE A 122 -4.35 -10.25 3.54
CA ILE A 122 -5.62 -9.57 3.35
C ILE A 122 -6.56 -10.04 4.47
N HIS A 123 -7.06 -9.10 5.26
CA HIS A 123 -7.98 -9.38 6.35
C HIS A 123 -9.10 -8.34 6.45
N GLN A 124 -10.09 -8.61 7.30
CA GLN A 124 -11.20 -7.69 7.51
C GLN A 124 -10.76 -6.39 8.19
N LEU A 125 -11.60 -5.36 8.07
CA LEU A 125 -11.42 -4.12 8.81
C LEU A 125 -11.37 -4.41 10.31
N SER A 126 -10.37 -3.82 10.99
CA SER A 126 -10.27 -3.78 12.45
C SER A 126 -10.59 -2.35 12.91
N THR A 127 -11.46 -2.21 13.89
CA THR A 127 -11.82 -0.92 14.46
C THR A 127 -12.29 -1.09 15.90
N GLU A 128 -12.11 -0.07 16.70
CA GLU A 128 -12.69 0.05 18.02
C GLU A 128 -13.88 1.00 17.96
N ILE A 129 -15.00 0.63 18.56
CA ILE A 129 -16.22 1.43 18.56
C ILE A 129 -16.63 1.66 20.00
N TRP A 130 -16.68 2.93 20.38
CA TRP A 130 -17.20 3.36 21.68
C TRP A 130 -18.08 4.61 21.47
N GLY A 131 -19.23 4.68 22.16
CA GLY A 131 -20.15 5.81 22.02
C GLY A 131 -21.57 5.46 22.44
N LYS A 132 -22.52 6.35 22.12
CA LYS A 132 -23.95 6.14 22.36
C LYS A 132 -24.52 5.11 21.37
N PHE A 133 -25.62 4.48 21.71
CA PHE A 133 -26.23 3.41 20.92
C PHE A 133 -26.42 3.74 19.42
N HIS A 134 -26.89 4.94 19.10
CA HIS A 134 -27.05 5.35 17.70
C HIS A 134 -25.74 5.59 16.99
N GLU A 135 -24.74 6.15 17.66
CA GLU A 135 -23.37 6.35 17.13
C GLU A 135 -22.74 5.01 16.78
N ILE A 136 -22.80 4.02 17.69
CA ILE A 136 -22.32 2.65 17.46
C ILE A 136 -23.03 2.01 16.27
N LYS A 137 -24.34 2.21 16.15
CA LYS A 137 -25.14 1.65 15.04
C LYS A 137 -24.78 2.27 13.69
N ASP A 138 -24.50 3.56 13.66
CA ASP A 138 -24.12 4.24 12.42
C ASP A 138 -22.68 3.91 12.01
N GLU A 139 -21.77 3.76 12.99
CA GLU A 139 -20.41 3.28 12.73
C GLU A 139 -20.43 1.84 12.17
N LEU A 140 -21.26 0.95 12.73
CA LEU A 140 -21.40 -0.40 12.18
C LEU A 140 -21.89 -0.40 10.74
N LYS A 141 -22.77 0.53 10.35
CA LYS A 141 -23.23 0.67 8.96
C LYS A 141 -22.06 1.14 8.06
N SER A 142 -21.26 2.09 8.55
CA SER A 142 -20.07 2.59 7.85
C SER A 142 -19.06 1.47 7.63
N CYS A 143 -18.75 0.68 8.66
CA CYS A 143 -17.87 -0.49 8.55
C CYS A 143 -18.37 -1.50 7.51
N LYS A 144 -19.67 -1.80 7.49
CA LYS A 144 -20.26 -2.69 6.46
C LYS A 144 -20.09 -2.15 5.06
N LYS A 145 -20.26 -0.83 4.86
CA LYS A 145 -20.06 -0.17 3.58
C LYS A 145 -18.58 -0.25 3.14
N PHE A 146 -17.64 0.01 4.06
CA PHE A 146 -16.20 -0.11 3.78
C PHE A 146 -15.82 -1.56 3.43
N MET A 147 -16.29 -2.55 4.18
CA MET A 147 -16.05 -3.96 3.88
C MET A 147 -16.55 -4.36 2.49
N LYS A 148 -17.70 -3.83 2.07
CA LYS A 148 -18.18 -4.02 0.71
C LYS A 148 -17.25 -3.36 -0.32
N CYS A 149 -16.86 -2.12 -0.09
CA CYS A 149 -15.94 -1.39 -0.98
C CYS A 149 -14.60 -2.13 -1.15
N ILE A 150 -14.03 -2.63 -0.05
CA ILE A 150 -12.81 -3.44 -0.08
C ILE A 150 -13.02 -4.70 -0.93
N LYS A 151 -14.11 -5.41 -0.71
CA LYS A 151 -14.45 -6.62 -1.48
C LYS A 151 -14.57 -6.30 -2.97
N ASP A 152 -15.35 -5.28 -3.33
CA ASP A 152 -15.56 -4.86 -4.72
C ASP A 152 -14.23 -4.48 -5.39
N LEU A 153 -13.34 -3.78 -4.67
CA LEU A 153 -12.00 -3.45 -5.13
C LEU A 153 -11.18 -4.70 -5.47
N PHE A 154 -11.07 -5.64 -4.52
CA PHE A 154 -10.28 -6.85 -4.76
C PHE A 154 -10.90 -7.74 -5.85
N MET A 155 -12.22 -7.83 -5.92
CA MET A 155 -12.90 -8.57 -6.99
C MET A 155 -12.67 -7.96 -8.38
N SER A 156 -12.54 -6.64 -8.46
CA SER A 156 -12.27 -5.95 -9.74
C SER A 156 -10.82 -6.08 -10.21
N LYS A 157 -9.86 -6.27 -9.29
CA LYS A 157 -8.42 -6.23 -9.57
C LYS A 157 -7.73 -7.58 -9.49
N THR A 158 -8.39 -8.62 -9.03
CA THR A 158 -7.82 -9.95 -8.81
C THR A 158 -8.73 -11.06 -9.32
N GLU A 159 -8.19 -12.27 -9.39
CA GLU A 159 -8.97 -13.49 -9.71
C GLU A 159 -9.21 -14.36 -8.46
N ILE A 160 -9.28 -13.76 -7.27
CA ILE A 160 -9.63 -14.48 -6.05
C ILE A 160 -11.10 -14.92 -6.14
N PRO A 161 -11.43 -16.22 -6.05
CA PRO A 161 -12.83 -16.63 -6.01
C PRO A 161 -13.55 -16.01 -4.79
N GLU A 162 -14.75 -15.46 -4.99
CA GLU A 162 -15.50 -14.73 -3.96
C GLU A 162 -15.58 -15.48 -2.63
N LYS A 163 -15.96 -16.78 -2.67
CA LYS A 163 -16.02 -17.64 -1.48
C LYS A 163 -14.66 -17.79 -0.78
N LYS A 164 -13.54 -17.68 -1.53
CA LYS A 164 -12.20 -17.73 -0.98
C LYS A 164 -11.83 -16.39 -0.34
N PHE A 165 -12.18 -15.27 -0.98
CA PHE A 165 -12.01 -13.93 -0.43
C PHE A 165 -12.72 -13.80 0.92
N ASP A 166 -14.01 -14.21 1.00
CA ASP A 166 -14.79 -14.17 2.24
C ASP A 166 -14.16 -15.02 3.37
N LYS A 167 -13.43 -16.09 3.02
CA LYS A 167 -12.67 -16.88 4.00
C LYS A 167 -11.38 -16.21 4.42
N LEU A 168 -10.65 -15.55 3.49
CA LEU A 168 -9.43 -14.81 3.80
C LEU A 168 -9.73 -13.64 4.73
N MET A 169 -10.82 -12.90 4.45
CA MET A 169 -11.24 -11.76 5.27
C MET A 169 -11.55 -12.11 6.73
N LYS A 170 -11.81 -13.38 7.03
CA LYS A 170 -12.13 -13.86 8.40
C LYS A 170 -10.93 -14.46 9.13
N LYS A 171 -9.75 -14.52 8.48
CA LYS A 171 -8.58 -15.21 9.01
C LYS A 171 -7.33 -14.44 8.60
N ASP A 172 -6.43 -14.24 9.55
CA ASP A 172 -5.14 -13.60 9.30
C ASP A 172 -4.15 -14.65 8.72
N LEU A 173 -4.35 -14.97 7.43
CA LEU A 173 -3.55 -15.97 6.73
C LEU A 173 -2.69 -15.31 5.66
N TYR A 174 -1.39 -15.44 5.81
CA TYR A 174 -0.41 -14.99 4.82
C TYR A 174 -0.50 -15.80 3.51
N LEU A 175 -0.49 -15.09 2.42
CA LEU A 175 -0.42 -15.63 1.06
C LEU A 175 1.02 -15.54 0.57
N ASP A 176 1.62 -16.68 0.25
CA ASP A 176 2.93 -16.77 -0.39
C ASP A 176 2.89 -16.28 -1.85
N ALA A 177 4.06 -16.09 -2.47
CA ALA A 177 4.18 -15.60 -3.85
C ALA A 177 3.39 -16.46 -4.85
N ARG A 178 3.38 -17.79 -4.69
CA ARG A 178 2.63 -18.70 -5.59
C ARG A 178 1.13 -18.48 -5.51
N LYS A 179 0.58 -18.28 -4.31
CA LYS A 179 -0.85 -17.97 -4.12
C LYS A 179 -1.20 -16.59 -4.62
N CYS A 180 -0.33 -15.60 -4.42
CA CYS A 180 -0.52 -14.25 -4.93
C CYS A 180 -0.59 -14.23 -6.47
N ILE A 181 0.27 -14.98 -7.16
CA ILE A 181 0.23 -15.14 -8.63
C ILE A 181 -1.04 -15.90 -9.04
N LYS A 182 -1.35 -17.02 -8.39
CA LYS A 182 -2.55 -17.83 -8.69
C LYS A 182 -3.83 -17.01 -8.67
N TYR A 183 -3.94 -16.08 -7.73
CA TYR A 183 -5.11 -15.23 -7.55
C TYR A 183 -5.00 -13.88 -8.27
N LYS A 184 -3.97 -13.66 -9.08
CA LYS A 184 -3.71 -12.38 -9.75
C LYS A 184 -3.67 -11.17 -8.81
N ILE A 185 -3.33 -11.40 -7.53
CA ILE A 185 -2.98 -10.33 -6.61
C ILE A 185 -1.74 -9.62 -7.16
N VAL A 186 -0.79 -10.41 -7.64
CA VAL A 186 0.39 -9.95 -8.40
C VAL A 186 0.49 -10.70 -9.73
N HIS A 187 1.23 -10.14 -10.69
CA HIS A 187 1.36 -10.68 -12.05
C HIS A 187 2.59 -11.58 -12.19
N ALA A 188 3.66 -11.29 -11.44
CA ALA A 188 4.92 -12.03 -11.51
C ALA A 188 5.70 -11.98 -10.20
N ILE A 189 6.71 -12.83 -10.07
CA ILE A 189 7.80 -12.70 -9.10
C ILE A 189 8.75 -11.62 -9.62
N ASP A 190 9.27 -10.78 -8.70
CA ASP A 190 10.25 -9.74 -9.02
C ASP A 190 11.67 -10.30 -9.09
#